data_2d7249a3060ec1b2406362fe7c5c5ef0
#
_entry.id   2d7249a3060ec1b2406362fe7c5c5ef0
#
_cell.length_a   1.000
_cell.length_b   1.000
_cell.length_c   1.000
_cell.angle_alpha   90.00
_cell.angle_beta   90.00
_cell.angle_gamma   90.00
#
_symmetry.space_group_name_H-M   'P 1'
#
loop_
_entity.id
_entity.type
_entity.pdbx_description
1 polymer ?
#
loop_
_entity_poly.entity_id
_entity_poly.type
_entity_poly.pdbx_seq_one_letter_code
_entity_poly.pdbx_strand_id
1 'polypeptide(L)'
;MGRTKAWQESGGPDTSAVRLKVTRSHMFTRSVASRLCAGNTAALPAEGTQPPVKVASTYNRGLPGEGRRMAGMTEPVTNWAGNITYSAKELHRPHSLDALRALVAQSARVRVLGSGHSFNEIADPGSEGVLVSLTALPPSVEVDTAARTVRVAGGVRYAELARRVHEHGLALHNMASLPHISVAGSVATGTHGSGNGNGSLASAVREVELVTADGSLLTITRGDARFDGAVTSLGALGVVTALTLDLEPDFEVAQQVYGQLPFAGLDFETVSAAAYSVSLFTDWQRSGFVQAWVKRRTDQPLHDFPWAAPATEAMHPVPGMPAENCTQQFGVPGPWHERLPHFRAEFTPSSGAELQSEYLLARPYALDALHALDAIRETIAPVLQICEVRTVAADSQWLSPAYGRDTVAFHFTWVEDTAAVLPVVRRVEEALAPFDPRPHWGKVFTTPPAALRERYPRIDAFTALAGELDPTGTFRNTFVREVLGV
;
A
#
# COMPACT_ATOMS: atom_id res chain seq x y z
N MET A 1 -53.41 -21.93 34.11
CA MET A 1 -53.98 -20.59 34.36
C MET A 1 -53.16 -19.60 33.62
N GLY A 2 -53.46 -19.21 32.44
CA GLY A 2 -54.48 -18.30 31.91
C GLY A 2 -53.92 -16.90 31.87
N ARG A 3 -53.78 -16.22 30.78
CA ARG A 3 -54.68 -15.85 29.68
C ARG A 3 -53.94 -15.18 28.53
N THR A 4 -54.25 -15.59 27.32
CA THR A 4 -54.19 -14.94 26.02
C THR A 4 -54.99 -13.62 26.00
N LYS A 5 -54.52 -12.61 25.28
CA LYS A 5 -55.36 -11.60 24.62
C LYS A 5 -54.76 -11.22 23.27
N ALA A 6 -55.50 -11.62 22.23
CA ALA A 6 -55.48 -11.09 20.87
C ALA A 6 -56.22 -9.75 20.83
N TRP A 7 -55.81 -8.82 19.93
CA TRP A 7 -56.69 -7.79 19.36
C TRP A 7 -56.46 -7.65 17.86
N GLN A 8 -57.60 -7.53 17.20
CA GLN A 8 -57.89 -7.61 15.79
C GLN A 8 -57.53 -6.33 15.00
N GLU A 9 -57.46 -6.58 13.70
CA GLU A 9 -57.43 -5.66 12.57
C GLU A 9 -58.55 -4.64 12.53
N SER A 10 -58.32 -3.48 11.93
CA SER A 10 -59.28 -2.81 11.00
C SER A 10 -58.60 -1.64 10.26
N GLY A 11 -58.60 -1.66 8.95
CA GLY A 11 -59.16 -0.66 8.06
C GLY A 11 -58.12 -0.01 7.10
N GLY A 12 -58.09 -0.42 5.84
CA GLY A 12 -57.71 0.45 4.72
C GLY A 12 -59.01 1.07 4.15
N PRO A 13 -59.02 1.71 2.98
CA PRO A 13 -57.97 2.22 2.10
C PRO A 13 -58.18 3.71 1.71
N ASP A 14 -57.23 4.38 1.10
CA ASP A 14 -57.60 5.35 0.06
C ASP A 14 -56.50 5.57 -0.99
N THR A 15 -56.90 5.37 -2.22
CA THR A 15 -56.18 5.60 -3.46
C THR A 15 -56.48 7.01 -3.96
N SER A 16 -55.46 7.82 -4.20
CA SER A 16 -55.60 8.95 -5.12
C SER A 16 -54.37 9.14 -6.02
N ALA A 17 -54.59 8.76 -7.28
CA ALA A 17 -53.67 8.94 -8.39
C ALA A 17 -53.61 10.42 -8.78
N VAL A 18 -52.43 11.01 -8.85
CA VAL A 18 -52.21 12.28 -9.51
C VAL A 18 -51.52 12.05 -10.86
N ARG A 19 -52.29 12.24 -11.93
CA ARG A 19 -51.84 12.34 -13.33
C ARG A 19 -51.17 13.69 -13.53
N LEU A 20 -49.90 13.72 -13.95
CA LEU A 20 -49.30 14.92 -14.54
C LEU A 20 -49.25 14.77 -16.05
N LYS A 21 -49.81 15.78 -16.70
CA LYS A 21 -49.94 15.94 -18.15
C LYS A 21 -48.60 16.26 -18.80
N VAL A 22 -48.27 15.50 -19.84
CA VAL A 22 -47.23 15.82 -20.81
C VAL A 22 -47.77 16.89 -21.78
N THR A 23 -47.06 18.00 -21.90
CA THR A 23 -47.30 18.97 -22.99
C THR A 23 -46.07 18.97 -23.90
N ARG A 24 -46.29 18.49 -25.13
CA ARG A 24 -45.37 18.68 -26.26
C ARG A 24 -45.53 20.13 -26.79
N SER A 25 -44.42 20.77 -27.10
CA SER A 25 -44.40 21.91 -28.01
C SER A 25 -43.30 21.78 -29.04
N HIS A 26 -43.67 22.09 -30.25
CA HIS A 26 -43.04 21.85 -31.53
C HIS A 26 -41.83 22.75 -31.86
N MET A 27 -40.97 22.18 -32.68
CA MET A 27 -40.02 22.71 -33.67
C MET A 27 -40.18 24.19 -34.07
N PHE A 28 -39.02 24.85 -34.22
CA PHE A 28 -38.79 25.76 -35.35
C PHE A 28 -37.34 25.71 -35.80
N THR A 29 -37.12 25.15 -36.98
CA THR A 29 -35.94 25.27 -37.81
C THR A 29 -35.96 26.63 -38.53
N ARG A 30 -34.84 27.35 -38.55
CA ARG A 30 -34.51 28.29 -39.64
C ARG A 30 -33.00 28.36 -39.85
N SER A 31 -32.61 27.92 -41.01
CA SER A 31 -31.38 28.16 -41.73
C SER A 31 -31.34 29.62 -42.21
N VAL A 32 -30.17 30.28 -42.07
CA VAL A 32 -29.78 31.38 -42.96
C VAL A 32 -28.27 31.35 -43.17
N ALA A 33 -27.89 31.34 -44.44
CA ALA A 33 -26.56 31.30 -44.97
C ALA A 33 -25.84 32.65 -44.99
N SER A 34 -24.51 32.55 -44.93
CA SER A 34 -23.45 33.35 -45.55
C SER A 34 -23.60 34.89 -45.72
N ARG A 35 -22.62 35.63 -45.18
CA ARG A 35 -21.89 36.69 -45.91
C ARG A 35 -20.49 36.89 -45.33
N LEU A 36 -19.53 36.84 -46.25
CA LEU A 36 -18.13 37.26 -46.09
C LEU A 36 -18.07 38.78 -45.81
N CYS A 37 -17.16 39.18 -44.93
CA CYS A 37 -16.36 40.42 -45.10
C CYS A 37 -15.02 40.27 -44.35
N ALA A 38 -13.96 40.57 -45.08
CA ALA A 38 -12.58 40.58 -44.66
C ALA A 38 -12.27 41.81 -43.77
N GLY A 39 -11.28 41.67 -42.91
CA GLY A 39 -10.59 42.81 -42.34
C GLY A 39 -9.89 42.59 -41.01
N ASN A 40 -8.61 42.62 -41.08
CA ASN A 40 -7.57 42.94 -40.07
C ASN A 40 -7.17 41.86 -39.04
N THR A 41 -6.04 41.29 -39.35
CA THR A 41 -5.08 40.58 -38.47
C THR A 41 -4.42 41.55 -37.48
N ALA A 42 -4.68 41.32 -36.17
CA ALA A 42 -3.75 41.75 -35.14
C ALA A 42 -3.35 40.45 -34.40
N ALA A 43 -2.10 40.08 -34.53
CA ALA A 43 -1.51 38.93 -33.86
C ALA A 43 -1.41 39.19 -32.36
N LEU A 44 -2.00 38.33 -31.55
CA LEU A 44 -1.70 38.18 -30.12
C LEU A 44 -0.48 37.23 -29.98
N PRO A 45 0.43 37.49 -29.02
CA PRO A 45 1.58 36.67 -28.87
C PRO A 45 1.20 35.26 -28.36
N ALA A 46 1.85 34.25 -28.95
CA ALA A 46 1.72 32.85 -28.57
C ALA A 46 2.18 32.64 -27.11
N GLU A 47 1.33 32.06 -26.30
CA GLU A 47 1.68 31.50 -24.99
C GLU A 47 2.74 30.42 -25.18
N GLY A 48 3.86 30.60 -24.47
CA GLY A 48 4.99 29.70 -24.51
C GLY A 48 4.60 28.32 -23.94
N THR A 49 4.55 27.32 -24.80
CA THR A 49 4.59 25.94 -24.42
C THR A 49 5.95 25.66 -23.75
N GLN A 50 5.93 25.39 -22.45
CA GLN A 50 7.12 24.82 -21.78
C GLN A 50 7.49 23.51 -22.46
N PRO A 51 8.78 23.26 -22.75
CA PRO A 51 9.20 22.00 -23.33
C PRO A 51 8.96 20.85 -22.32
N PRO A 52 8.60 19.65 -22.81
CA PRO A 52 8.44 18.50 -21.93
C PRO A 52 9.77 18.23 -21.21
N VAL A 53 9.69 18.04 -19.90
CA VAL A 53 10.81 17.58 -19.09
C VAL A 53 11.31 16.27 -19.69
N LYS A 54 12.51 16.29 -20.26
CA LYS A 54 13.18 15.08 -20.73
C LYS A 54 13.54 14.25 -19.50
N VAL A 55 12.73 13.26 -19.18
CA VAL A 55 13.13 12.16 -18.30
C VAL A 55 14.20 11.38 -19.05
N ALA A 56 15.45 11.57 -18.66
CA ALA A 56 16.56 10.80 -19.20
C ALA A 56 16.38 9.33 -18.83
N SER A 57 16.10 8.49 -19.83
CA SER A 57 16.09 7.04 -19.71
C SER A 57 17.52 6.56 -19.40
N THR A 58 17.84 6.40 -18.12
CA THR A 58 18.99 5.59 -17.70
C THR A 58 18.51 4.23 -17.23
N TYR A 59 17.99 3.44 -18.18
CA TYR A 59 17.78 2.01 -18.00
C TYR A 59 19.14 1.31 -18.03
N ASN A 60 19.63 0.93 -16.91
CA ASN A 60 20.49 -0.21 -16.55
C ASN A 60 21.40 0.15 -15.36
N ARG A 61 20.89 0.05 -14.16
CA ARG A 61 21.74 -0.26 -13.01
C ARG A 61 21.14 -1.48 -12.33
N GLY A 62 21.84 -2.62 -12.48
CA GLY A 62 21.58 -3.83 -11.73
C GLY A 62 21.56 -3.54 -10.22
N LEU A 63 20.89 -4.40 -9.47
CA LEU A 63 20.85 -4.35 -8.01
C LEU A 63 22.26 -4.07 -7.47
N PRO A 64 22.44 -3.18 -6.48
CA PRO A 64 23.73 -2.99 -5.85
C PRO A 64 24.16 -4.30 -5.18
N GLY A 65 25.17 -4.99 -5.74
CA GLY A 65 25.63 -6.22 -5.13
C GLY A 65 26.67 -7.07 -5.84
N GLU A 66 27.01 -6.83 -7.11
CA GLU A 66 28.11 -7.56 -7.76
C GLU A 66 29.05 -6.64 -8.56
N GLY A 67 29.65 -5.67 -7.88
CA GLY A 67 30.78 -4.88 -8.39
C GLY A 67 32.10 -5.38 -7.80
N ARG A 68 33.12 -5.60 -8.64
CA ARG A 68 34.48 -5.94 -8.28
C ARG A 68 34.97 -5.08 -7.10
N ARG A 69 35.37 -5.75 -6.00
CA ARG A 69 36.01 -5.11 -4.84
C ARG A 69 37.30 -4.41 -5.26
N MET A 70 37.32 -3.09 -5.18
CA MET A 70 38.53 -2.32 -4.89
C MET A 70 38.67 -2.24 -3.35
N ALA A 71 39.79 -2.61 -2.83
CA ALA A 71 40.05 -2.59 -1.40
C ALA A 71 40.10 -1.15 -0.90
N GLY A 72 39.19 -0.79 0.07
CA GLY A 72 39.39 0.36 0.92
C GLY A 72 38.23 1.32 1.17
N MET A 73 37.11 1.29 0.42
CA MET A 73 35.91 2.09 0.74
C MET A 73 34.68 1.20 0.57
N THR A 74 34.01 0.88 1.67
CA THR A 74 32.65 0.30 1.62
C THR A 74 31.71 1.41 1.15
N GLU A 75 31.01 1.21 0.02
CA GLU A 75 29.95 2.13 -0.40
C GLU A 75 28.89 2.22 0.71
N PRO A 76 28.38 3.41 1.00
CA PRO A 76 27.36 3.58 2.02
C PRO A 76 26.09 2.76 1.65
N VAL A 77 25.52 2.07 2.63
CA VAL A 77 24.29 1.30 2.43
C VAL A 77 23.11 2.26 2.40
N THR A 78 22.32 2.23 1.32
CA THR A 78 21.12 3.05 1.16
C THR A 78 19.86 2.19 1.13
N ASN A 79 18.70 2.81 1.34
CA ASN A 79 17.42 2.20 1.02
C ASN A 79 17.24 2.10 -0.52
N TRP A 80 16.15 1.45 -0.96
CA TRP A 80 15.86 1.26 -2.37
C TRP A 80 15.72 2.58 -3.15
N ALA A 81 15.10 3.60 -2.56
CA ALA A 81 14.90 4.92 -3.19
C ALA A 81 16.15 5.82 -3.16
N GLY A 82 17.19 5.46 -2.40
CA GLY A 82 18.39 6.29 -2.28
C GLY A 82 18.24 7.50 -1.35
N ASN A 83 17.03 7.80 -0.87
CA ASN A 83 16.79 8.98 -0.02
C ASN A 83 17.25 8.80 1.43
N ILE A 84 17.52 7.58 1.87
CA ILE A 84 18.08 7.24 3.19
C ILE A 84 19.42 6.57 3.02
N THR A 85 20.44 7.14 3.66
CA THR A 85 21.74 6.48 3.85
C THR A 85 21.80 6.00 5.29
N TYR A 86 21.90 4.69 5.49
CA TYR A 86 21.96 4.12 6.84
C TYR A 86 23.26 4.49 7.53
N SER A 87 23.15 4.80 8.84
CA SER A 87 24.30 5.22 9.67
C SER A 87 25.23 4.07 10.03
N ALA A 88 24.81 2.81 9.85
CA ALA A 88 25.61 1.64 10.14
C ALA A 88 26.88 1.57 9.29
N LYS A 89 28.00 1.18 9.89
CA LYS A 89 29.31 1.06 9.21
C LYS A 89 29.32 -0.04 8.16
N GLU A 90 28.55 -1.12 8.39
CA GLU A 90 28.46 -2.27 7.48
C GLU A 90 27.11 -2.97 7.59
N LEU A 91 26.75 -3.74 6.54
CA LEU A 91 25.59 -4.61 6.51
C LEU A 91 26.03 -6.06 6.76
N HIS A 92 25.65 -6.59 7.90
CA HIS A 92 25.92 -7.98 8.28
C HIS A 92 24.97 -8.95 7.59
N ARG A 93 25.50 -10.05 7.07
CA ARG A 93 24.73 -11.12 6.40
C ARG A 93 25.07 -12.47 7.01
N PRO A 94 24.49 -12.86 8.16
CA PRO A 94 24.72 -14.15 8.79
C PRO A 94 24.28 -15.30 7.87
N HIS A 95 25.08 -16.34 7.77
CA HIS A 95 24.82 -17.51 6.93
C HIS A 95 24.11 -18.66 7.68
N SER A 96 23.90 -18.52 8.98
CA SER A 96 23.17 -19.50 9.80
C SER A 96 22.40 -18.81 10.92
N LEU A 97 21.37 -19.50 11.41
CA LEU A 97 20.58 -19.02 12.56
C LEU A 97 21.44 -18.83 13.80
N ASP A 98 22.40 -19.73 14.07
CA ASP A 98 23.30 -19.58 15.21
C ASP A 98 24.23 -18.37 15.09
N ALA A 99 24.72 -18.06 13.87
CA ALA A 99 25.50 -16.86 13.64
C ALA A 99 24.63 -15.58 13.85
N LEU A 100 23.37 -15.59 13.43
CA LEU A 100 22.44 -14.50 13.68
C LEU A 100 22.18 -14.32 15.17
N ARG A 101 21.90 -15.40 15.90
CA ARG A 101 21.63 -15.39 17.35
C ARG A 101 22.83 -14.84 18.14
N ALA A 102 24.03 -15.28 17.79
CA ALA A 102 25.28 -14.80 18.42
C ALA A 102 25.49 -13.30 18.12
N LEU A 103 25.23 -12.85 16.87
CA LEU A 103 25.36 -11.46 16.50
C LEU A 103 24.39 -10.58 17.30
N VAL A 104 23.11 -10.97 17.40
CA VAL A 104 22.09 -10.25 18.14
C VAL A 104 22.45 -10.15 19.63
N ALA A 105 22.80 -11.27 20.26
CA ALA A 105 23.12 -11.32 21.70
C ALA A 105 24.35 -10.46 22.10
N GLN A 106 25.25 -10.18 21.15
CA GLN A 106 26.46 -9.39 21.37
C GLN A 106 26.28 -7.91 21.00
N SER A 107 25.15 -7.54 20.39
CA SER A 107 24.93 -6.20 19.85
C SER A 107 24.08 -5.33 20.78
N ALA A 108 24.54 -4.12 21.06
CA ALA A 108 23.76 -3.15 21.84
C ALA A 108 22.53 -2.62 21.08
N ARG A 109 22.60 -2.59 19.74
CA ARG A 109 21.50 -2.14 18.87
C ARG A 109 21.51 -2.89 17.55
N VAL A 110 20.34 -3.37 17.13
CA VAL A 110 20.18 -4.15 15.91
C VAL A 110 18.93 -3.66 15.14
N ARG A 111 19.08 -3.46 13.84
CA ARG A 111 17.96 -3.28 12.92
C ARG A 111 18.09 -4.20 11.72
N VAL A 112 16.94 -4.60 11.16
CA VAL A 112 16.90 -5.52 10.03
C VAL A 112 16.59 -4.75 8.76
N LEU A 113 17.40 -4.95 7.72
CA LEU A 113 17.17 -4.47 6.38
C LEU A 113 16.61 -5.61 5.52
N GLY A 114 15.35 -5.50 5.14
CA GLY A 114 14.71 -6.37 4.17
C GLY A 114 15.06 -5.97 2.73
N SER A 115 14.03 -5.67 1.93
CA SER A 115 14.19 -5.18 0.55
C SER A 115 14.52 -3.67 0.44
N GLY A 116 14.59 -2.95 1.56
CA GLY A 116 14.93 -1.52 1.58
C GLY A 116 13.81 -0.58 1.10
N HIS A 117 12.56 -1.02 1.02
CA HIS A 117 11.42 -0.23 0.51
C HIS A 117 10.75 0.66 1.58
N SER A 118 11.46 1.05 2.62
CA SER A 118 11.02 2.08 3.56
C SER A 118 11.69 3.41 3.21
N PHE A 119 10.91 4.50 3.25
CA PHE A 119 11.31 5.85 2.85
C PHE A 119 11.65 6.74 4.06
N ASN A 120 11.81 6.14 5.23
CA ASN A 120 12.19 6.78 6.49
C ASN A 120 13.22 5.93 7.25
N GLU A 121 13.62 6.39 8.42
CA GLU A 121 14.72 5.81 9.21
C GLU A 121 14.33 4.56 10.03
N ILE A 122 13.19 3.92 9.75
CA ILE A 122 12.71 2.76 10.53
C ILE A 122 13.73 1.63 10.60
N ALA A 123 14.57 1.45 9.56
CA ALA A 123 15.60 0.41 9.51
C ALA A 123 17.01 0.89 9.90
N ASP A 124 17.22 2.17 10.24
CA ASP A 124 18.52 2.69 10.61
C ASP A 124 18.89 2.31 12.05
N PRO A 125 19.95 1.53 12.31
CA PRO A 125 20.37 1.20 13.67
C PRO A 125 21.11 2.34 14.39
N GLY A 126 21.46 3.43 13.67
CA GLY A 126 22.41 4.44 14.15
C GLY A 126 23.88 4.01 13.98
N SER A 127 24.81 4.96 14.17
CA SER A 127 26.25 4.78 13.88
C SER A 127 26.95 3.68 14.69
N GLU A 128 26.43 3.38 15.88
CA GLU A 128 26.95 2.33 16.78
C GLU A 128 26.10 1.05 16.76
N GLY A 129 25.10 1.01 15.88
CA GLY A 129 24.22 -0.13 15.72
C GLY A 129 24.64 -1.06 14.59
N VAL A 130 24.07 -2.27 14.61
CA VAL A 130 24.27 -3.31 13.63
C VAL A 130 23.09 -3.37 12.68
N LEU A 131 23.36 -3.22 11.37
CA LEU A 131 22.37 -3.44 10.30
C LEU A 131 22.50 -4.88 9.80
N VAL A 132 21.40 -5.63 9.82
CA VAL A 132 21.38 -7.07 9.48
C VAL A 132 20.49 -7.31 8.26
N SER A 133 20.97 -8.13 7.32
CA SER A 133 20.15 -8.69 6.25
C SER A 133 20.07 -10.21 6.37
N LEU A 134 18.87 -10.75 6.24
CA LEU A 134 18.63 -12.20 6.31
C LEU A 134 18.77 -12.91 4.96
N THR A 135 19.19 -12.21 3.92
CA THR A 135 19.29 -12.76 2.54
C THR A 135 20.33 -13.84 2.36
N ALA A 136 21.28 -13.97 3.28
CA ALA A 136 22.29 -15.04 3.28
C ALA A 136 21.89 -16.27 4.12
N LEU A 137 20.80 -16.19 4.87
CA LEU A 137 20.20 -17.38 5.48
C LEU A 137 19.63 -18.29 4.38
N PRO A 138 19.63 -19.62 4.54
CA PRO A 138 18.98 -20.51 3.58
C PRO A 138 17.53 -20.08 3.35
N PRO A 139 17.12 -19.80 2.10
CA PRO A 139 15.74 -19.49 1.82
C PRO A 139 14.90 -20.76 2.07
N SER A 140 13.83 -20.63 2.84
CA SER A 140 12.90 -21.73 3.12
C SER A 140 11.49 -21.25 2.81
N VAL A 141 10.76 -22.01 1.99
CA VAL A 141 9.34 -21.88 1.72
C VAL A 141 8.74 -23.27 1.80
N GLU A 142 8.12 -23.59 2.92
CA GLU A 142 7.61 -24.92 3.25
C GLU A 142 6.06 -24.84 3.25
N VAL A 143 5.45 -25.41 2.19
CA VAL A 143 4.00 -25.40 2.01
C VAL A 143 3.40 -26.66 2.60
N ASP A 144 2.49 -26.48 3.57
CA ASP A 144 1.61 -27.55 4.06
C ASP A 144 0.24 -27.42 3.39
N THR A 145 0.01 -28.28 2.39
CA THR A 145 -1.23 -28.28 1.61
C THR A 145 -2.42 -28.79 2.42
N ALA A 146 -2.20 -29.65 3.42
CA ALA A 146 -3.26 -30.16 4.28
C ALA A 146 -3.75 -29.13 5.29
N ALA A 147 -2.82 -28.41 5.92
CA ALA A 147 -3.12 -27.30 6.82
C ALA A 147 -3.45 -25.99 6.09
N ARG A 148 -3.19 -25.91 4.78
CA ARG A 148 -3.23 -24.68 3.97
C ARG A 148 -2.44 -23.56 4.62
N THR A 149 -1.18 -23.84 4.88
CA THR A 149 -0.24 -22.86 5.43
C THR A 149 1.08 -22.91 4.69
N VAL A 150 1.85 -21.84 4.79
CA VAL A 150 3.23 -21.79 4.35
C VAL A 150 4.11 -21.21 5.46
N ARG A 151 5.18 -21.92 5.82
CA ARG A 151 6.25 -21.35 6.62
C ARG A 151 7.31 -20.77 5.68
N VAL A 152 7.61 -19.49 5.86
CA VAL A 152 8.52 -18.75 4.99
C VAL A 152 9.60 -18.05 5.81
N ALA A 153 10.88 -18.19 5.37
CA ALA A 153 12.01 -17.52 6.01
C ALA A 153 11.96 -16.01 5.81
N GLY A 154 12.38 -15.24 6.84
CA GLY A 154 12.23 -13.77 6.88
C GLY A 154 12.94 -13.00 5.76
N GLY A 155 13.96 -13.58 5.10
CA GLY A 155 14.67 -12.98 3.97
C GLY A 155 13.98 -13.17 2.61
N VAL A 156 12.96 -14.01 2.50
CA VAL A 156 12.26 -14.35 1.25
C VAL A 156 11.40 -13.18 0.79
N ARG A 157 11.28 -12.99 -0.55
CA ARG A 157 10.43 -11.97 -1.18
C ARG A 157 9.08 -12.55 -1.59
N TYR A 158 8.05 -11.69 -1.71
CA TYR A 158 6.72 -12.12 -2.14
C TYR A 158 6.70 -12.77 -3.52
N ALA A 159 7.52 -12.30 -4.47
CA ALA A 159 7.62 -12.92 -5.81
C ALA A 159 7.99 -14.41 -5.75
N GLU A 160 8.97 -14.77 -4.92
CA GLU A 160 9.39 -16.15 -4.71
C GLU A 160 8.32 -16.94 -3.94
N LEU A 161 7.85 -16.41 -2.81
CA LEU A 161 6.80 -17.02 -2.00
C LEU A 161 5.56 -17.34 -2.84
N ALA A 162 5.05 -16.35 -3.59
CA ALA A 162 3.81 -16.48 -4.34
C ALA A 162 3.90 -17.55 -5.45
N ARG A 163 5.02 -17.61 -6.18
CA ARG A 163 5.28 -18.65 -7.17
C ARG A 163 5.29 -20.05 -6.52
N ARG A 164 5.99 -20.21 -5.39
CA ARG A 164 6.06 -21.50 -4.67
C ARG A 164 4.70 -21.92 -4.13
N VAL A 165 3.91 -21.01 -3.59
CA VAL A 165 2.55 -21.29 -3.11
C VAL A 165 1.64 -21.73 -4.27
N HIS A 166 1.69 -21.03 -5.42
CA HIS A 166 0.92 -21.37 -6.61
C HIS A 166 1.29 -22.75 -7.17
N GLU A 167 2.57 -23.14 -7.18
CA GLU A 167 3.03 -24.48 -7.61
C GLU A 167 2.37 -25.62 -6.81
N HIS A 168 1.83 -25.33 -5.63
CA HIS A 168 1.13 -26.28 -4.76
C HIS A 168 -0.42 -26.16 -4.84
N GLY A 169 -0.95 -25.40 -5.82
CA GLY A 169 -2.39 -25.21 -6.00
C GLY A 169 -3.03 -24.37 -4.89
N LEU A 170 -2.27 -23.46 -4.31
CA LEU A 170 -2.71 -22.57 -3.22
C LEU A 170 -2.43 -21.11 -3.55
N ALA A 171 -3.02 -20.20 -2.76
CA ALA A 171 -2.93 -18.77 -2.95
C ALA A 171 -2.79 -18.02 -1.62
N LEU A 172 -2.16 -16.84 -1.67
CA LEU A 172 -2.33 -15.79 -0.65
C LEU A 172 -3.61 -15.02 -0.96
N HIS A 173 -4.28 -14.53 0.07
CA HIS A 173 -5.51 -13.73 -0.09
C HIS A 173 -5.26 -12.42 -0.87
N ASN A 174 -4.09 -11.82 -0.77
CA ASN A 174 -3.77 -10.56 -1.45
C ASN A 174 -2.25 -10.40 -1.67
N MET A 175 -1.89 -9.40 -2.48
CA MET A 175 -0.51 -8.99 -2.71
C MET A 175 -0.39 -7.46 -2.79
N ALA A 176 0.78 -6.94 -2.44
CA ALA A 176 1.12 -5.54 -2.69
C ALA A 176 1.33 -5.28 -4.19
N SER A 177 1.32 -3.99 -4.58
CA SER A 177 1.57 -3.55 -5.95
C SER A 177 2.93 -4.04 -6.49
N LEU A 178 3.93 -4.16 -5.61
CA LEU A 178 5.30 -4.62 -5.89
C LEU A 178 5.57 -5.99 -5.26
N PRO A 179 5.79 -7.06 -6.05
CA PRO A 179 6.09 -8.39 -5.50
C PRO A 179 7.55 -8.53 -5.02
N HIS A 180 8.40 -7.52 -5.20
CA HIS A 180 9.83 -7.53 -4.87
C HIS A 180 10.15 -7.28 -3.40
N ILE A 181 9.15 -6.91 -2.59
CA ILE A 181 9.32 -6.64 -1.16
C ILE A 181 9.51 -7.93 -0.35
N SER A 182 10.28 -7.85 0.74
CA SER A 182 10.47 -8.97 1.66
C SER A 182 9.19 -9.23 2.47
N VAL A 183 8.90 -10.51 2.73
CA VAL A 183 7.70 -10.92 3.47
C VAL A 183 7.72 -10.35 4.88
N ALA A 184 8.78 -10.58 5.64
CA ALA A 184 8.88 -10.11 7.02
C ALA A 184 8.86 -8.57 7.14
N GLY A 185 9.51 -7.86 6.20
CA GLY A 185 9.53 -6.39 6.20
C GLY A 185 8.15 -5.79 5.95
N SER A 186 7.38 -6.33 5.00
CA SER A 186 6.03 -5.85 4.71
C SER A 186 5.04 -6.15 5.84
N VAL A 187 5.13 -7.32 6.47
CA VAL A 187 4.32 -7.67 7.65
C VAL A 187 4.62 -6.71 8.80
N ALA A 188 5.91 -6.46 9.08
CA ALA A 188 6.33 -5.57 10.17
C ALA A 188 5.84 -4.13 10.04
N THR A 189 5.53 -3.64 8.82
CA THR A 189 5.10 -2.27 8.55
C THR A 189 3.63 -2.13 8.15
N GLY A 190 2.85 -3.23 8.14
CA GLY A 190 1.43 -3.23 7.80
C GLY A 190 1.15 -2.97 6.31
N THR A 191 2.05 -3.41 5.43
CA THR A 191 1.86 -3.30 3.97
C THR A 191 0.62 -4.07 3.52
N HIS A 192 -0.08 -3.55 2.50
CA HIS A 192 -1.37 -4.08 2.04
C HIS A 192 -1.49 -4.04 0.51
N GLY A 193 -2.47 -4.76 0.00
CA GLY A 193 -2.96 -4.65 -1.37
C GLY A 193 -4.20 -3.76 -1.46
N SER A 194 -5.24 -4.18 -2.17
CA SER A 194 -6.53 -3.50 -2.25
C SER A 194 -7.69 -4.49 -2.15
N GLY A 195 -8.85 -4.01 -1.69
CA GLY A 195 -10.12 -4.70 -1.69
C GLY A 195 -10.88 -4.55 -0.38
N ASN A 196 -12.20 -4.33 -0.47
CA ASN A 196 -13.08 -4.11 0.69
C ASN A 196 -13.09 -5.28 1.69
N GLY A 197 -12.86 -6.51 1.20
CA GLY A 197 -12.78 -7.71 2.02
C GLY A 197 -11.35 -8.18 2.32
N ASN A 198 -10.33 -7.47 1.83
CA ASN A 198 -8.93 -7.87 1.95
C ASN A 198 -8.24 -7.07 3.05
N GLY A 199 -7.74 -7.75 4.08
CA GLY A 199 -6.88 -7.14 5.10
C GLY A 199 -5.48 -6.80 4.59
N SER A 200 -4.64 -6.26 5.47
CA SER A 200 -3.21 -6.11 5.21
C SER A 200 -2.56 -7.48 4.95
N LEU A 201 -1.35 -7.50 4.37
CA LEU A 201 -0.63 -8.77 4.17
C LEU A 201 -0.33 -9.48 5.50
N ALA A 202 -0.24 -8.71 6.57
CA ALA A 202 -0.06 -9.19 7.94
C ALA A 202 -1.27 -9.99 8.47
N SER A 203 -2.48 -9.81 7.92
CA SER A 203 -3.68 -10.56 8.34
C SER A 203 -3.61 -12.05 8.05
N ALA A 204 -2.77 -12.48 7.09
CA ALA A 204 -2.51 -13.89 6.80
C ALA A 204 -1.59 -14.56 7.82
N VAL A 205 -0.92 -13.82 8.70
CA VAL A 205 0.05 -14.40 9.64
C VAL A 205 -0.68 -15.27 10.68
N ARG A 206 -0.17 -16.48 10.86
CA ARG A 206 -0.58 -17.44 11.89
C ARG A 206 0.45 -17.56 13.00
N GLU A 207 1.74 -17.40 12.65
CA GLU A 207 2.85 -17.58 13.59
C GLU A 207 4.01 -16.65 13.21
N VAL A 208 4.68 -16.13 14.23
CA VAL A 208 5.90 -15.32 14.11
C VAL A 208 7.00 -16.00 14.88
N GLU A 209 8.10 -16.34 14.22
CA GLU A 209 9.34 -16.79 14.84
C GLU A 209 10.35 -15.65 14.82
N LEU A 210 10.94 -15.34 15.96
CA LEU A 210 11.90 -14.24 16.08
C LEU A 210 13.07 -14.57 17.03
N VAL A 211 14.21 -13.94 16.77
CA VAL A 211 15.36 -13.94 17.67
C VAL A 211 15.24 -12.73 18.59
N THR A 212 15.16 -12.99 19.92
CA THR A 212 15.09 -11.98 20.98
C THR A 212 16.45 -11.36 21.29
N ALA A 213 16.48 -10.29 22.10
CA ALA A 213 17.71 -9.54 22.40
C ALA A 213 18.83 -10.36 23.03
N ASP A 214 18.49 -11.41 23.78
CA ASP A 214 19.45 -12.36 24.37
C ASP A 214 19.93 -13.46 23.40
N GLY A 215 19.48 -13.41 22.12
CA GLY A 215 19.78 -14.42 21.11
C GLY A 215 18.92 -15.69 21.21
N SER A 216 17.90 -15.73 22.07
CA SER A 216 16.96 -16.84 22.15
C SER A 216 16.00 -16.84 20.96
N LEU A 217 15.48 -18.02 20.60
CA LEU A 217 14.43 -18.16 19.61
C LEU A 217 13.07 -18.21 20.31
N LEU A 218 12.16 -17.34 19.87
CA LEU A 218 10.80 -17.25 20.40
C LEU A 218 9.80 -17.43 19.26
N THR A 219 8.80 -18.28 19.48
CA THR A 219 7.67 -18.45 18.57
C THR A 219 6.40 -17.97 19.24
N ILE A 220 5.64 -17.10 18.55
CA ILE A 220 4.36 -16.55 18.98
C ILE A 220 3.30 -16.95 17.96
N THR A 221 2.29 -17.70 18.40
CA THR A 221 1.23 -18.22 17.51
C THR A 221 -0.08 -17.50 17.74
N ARG A 222 -0.97 -17.53 16.74
CA ARG A 222 -2.33 -17.01 16.87
C ARG A 222 -3.05 -17.69 18.04
N GLY A 223 -3.58 -16.89 18.96
CA GLY A 223 -4.13 -17.35 20.24
C GLY A 223 -3.26 -17.01 21.46
N ASP A 224 -1.96 -16.74 21.28
CA ASP A 224 -1.14 -16.10 22.31
C ASP A 224 -1.59 -14.64 22.50
N ALA A 225 -1.68 -14.17 23.72
CA ALA A 225 -2.10 -12.79 24.05
C ALA A 225 -1.19 -11.72 23.46
N ARG A 226 0.05 -12.06 23.12
CA ARG A 226 1.06 -11.18 22.51
C ARG A 226 0.96 -11.14 20.98
N PHE A 227 0.22 -12.05 20.35
CA PHE A 227 0.23 -12.28 18.91
C PHE A 227 -0.11 -11.03 18.10
N ASP A 228 -1.21 -10.36 18.42
CA ASP A 228 -1.63 -9.16 17.68
C ASP A 228 -0.64 -8.00 17.80
N GLY A 229 0.17 -7.98 18.86
CA GLY A 229 1.29 -7.04 19.02
C GLY A 229 2.55 -7.49 18.27
N ALA A 230 2.77 -8.80 18.13
CA ALA A 230 3.99 -9.32 17.52
C ALA A 230 4.01 -9.25 15.99
N VAL A 231 2.84 -9.24 15.33
CA VAL A 231 2.74 -9.31 13.87
C VAL A 231 3.22 -8.01 13.21
N THR A 232 2.51 -6.90 13.42
CA THR A 232 2.93 -5.58 12.90
C THR A 232 3.73 -4.85 13.98
N SER A 233 5.01 -5.21 14.10
CA SER A 233 5.84 -4.84 15.26
C SER A 233 6.91 -3.79 14.97
N LEU A 234 6.97 -3.23 13.76
CA LEU A 234 8.02 -2.28 13.36
C LEU A 234 9.45 -2.83 13.54
N GLY A 235 9.60 -4.15 13.70
CA GLY A 235 10.85 -4.81 14.06
C GLY A 235 11.38 -4.43 15.44
N ALA A 236 10.50 -4.05 16.39
CA ALA A 236 10.87 -3.58 17.72
C ALA A 236 10.93 -4.70 18.78
N LEU A 237 10.53 -5.93 18.43
CA LEU A 237 10.44 -7.06 19.36
C LEU A 237 11.55 -8.10 19.16
N GLY A 238 12.23 -8.07 18.02
CA GLY A 238 13.24 -9.05 17.64
C GLY A 238 13.48 -9.11 16.13
N VAL A 239 14.38 -9.98 15.72
CA VAL A 239 14.64 -10.29 14.32
C VAL A 239 13.72 -11.41 13.87
N VAL A 240 12.72 -11.11 13.03
CA VAL A 240 11.80 -12.12 12.49
C VAL A 240 12.54 -13.04 11.53
N THR A 241 12.71 -14.30 11.92
CA THR A 241 13.44 -15.33 11.17
C THR A 241 12.52 -16.14 10.26
N ALA A 242 11.26 -16.34 10.67
CA ALA A 242 10.25 -17.00 9.86
C ALA A 242 8.85 -16.51 10.21
N LEU A 243 7.95 -16.68 9.26
CA LEU A 243 6.50 -16.47 9.41
C LEU A 243 5.75 -17.68 8.90
N THR A 244 4.69 -18.09 9.57
CA THR A 244 3.69 -19.02 9.02
C THR A 244 2.48 -18.21 8.59
N LEU A 245 2.08 -18.36 7.32
CA LEU A 245 0.96 -17.65 6.71
C LEU A 245 -0.17 -18.62 6.38
N ASP A 246 -1.42 -18.18 6.55
CA ASP A 246 -2.60 -18.88 6.05
C ASP A 246 -2.68 -18.76 4.53
N LEU A 247 -3.16 -19.82 3.88
CA LEU A 247 -3.36 -19.90 2.45
C LEU A 247 -4.82 -20.28 2.14
N GLU A 248 -5.26 -19.92 0.95
CA GLU A 248 -6.54 -20.34 0.40
C GLU A 248 -6.33 -21.21 -0.86
N PRO A 249 -7.37 -21.89 -1.38
CA PRO A 249 -7.28 -22.58 -2.67
C PRO A 249 -6.85 -21.61 -3.77
N ASP A 250 -6.07 -22.12 -4.74
CA ASP A 250 -5.65 -21.37 -5.91
C ASP A 250 -6.83 -20.75 -6.67
N PHE A 251 -6.62 -19.58 -7.25
CA PHE A 251 -7.64 -18.89 -8.03
C PHE A 251 -7.02 -18.06 -9.17
N GLU A 252 -7.84 -17.79 -10.17
CA GLU A 252 -7.47 -16.89 -11.25
C GLU A 252 -8.09 -15.51 -11.07
N VAL A 253 -7.37 -14.52 -11.57
CA VAL A 253 -7.81 -13.12 -11.59
C VAL A 253 -7.75 -12.58 -13.01
N ALA A 254 -8.78 -11.81 -13.38
CA ALA A 254 -8.82 -11.03 -14.60
C ALA A 254 -8.74 -9.55 -14.27
N GLN A 255 -7.71 -8.86 -14.77
CA GLN A 255 -7.50 -7.43 -14.56
C GLN A 255 -7.96 -6.61 -15.76
N GLN A 256 -8.85 -5.63 -15.53
CA GLN A 256 -9.25 -4.64 -16.53
C GLN A 256 -8.93 -3.24 -16.02
N VAL A 257 -8.31 -2.43 -16.88
CA VAL A 257 -8.11 -1.01 -16.63
C VAL A 257 -9.24 -0.22 -17.30
N TYR A 258 -9.74 0.78 -16.60
CA TYR A 258 -10.74 1.71 -17.08
C TYR A 258 -10.17 3.14 -17.07
N GLY A 259 -10.73 3.99 -17.90
CA GLY A 259 -10.32 5.39 -18.06
C GLY A 259 -10.82 6.30 -16.94
N GLN A 260 -11.11 7.54 -17.32
CA GLN A 260 -11.43 8.62 -16.38
C GLN A 260 -12.74 8.39 -15.61
N LEU A 261 -12.71 8.71 -14.32
CA LEU A 261 -13.84 8.64 -13.41
C LEU A 261 -13.90 9.96 -12.59
N PRO A 262 -14.84 10.87 -12.88
CA PRO A 262 -14.92 12.16 -12.17
C PRO A 262 -15.36 11.98 -10.71
N PHE A 263 -14.93 12.88 -9.81
CA PHE A 263 -15.41 12.87 -8.41
C PHE A 263 -16.88 13.33 -8.30
N ALA A 264 -17.34 14.13 -9.24
CA ALA A 264 -18.74 14.58 -9.27
C ALA A 264 -19.69 13.40 -9.44
N GLY A 265 -20.52 13.14 -8.44
CA GLY A 265 -21.48 12.04 -8.43
C GLY A 265 -20.86 10.67 -8.17
N LEU A 266 -19.60 10.61 -7.70
CA LEU A 266 -18.94 9.37 -7.34
C LEU A 266 -19.62 8.73 -6.12
N ASP A 267 -20.07 7.49 -6.28
CA ASP A 267 -20.40 6.60 -5.17
C ASP A 267 -19.17 5.71 -4.90
N PHE A 268 -18.32 6.17 -3.98
CA PHE A 268 -17.06 5.49 -3.67
C PHE A 268 -17.28 4.07 -3.14
N GLU A 269 -18.30 3.84 -2.31
CA GLU A 269 -18.57 2.51 -1.74
C GLU A 269 -18.94 1.51 -2.84
N THR A 270 -19.81 1.89 -3.76
CA THR A 270 -20.20 1.03 -4.87
C THR A 270 -19.05 0.78 -5.83
N VAL A 271 -18.25 1.81 -6.15
CA VAL A 271 -17.09 1.66 -7.04
C VAL A 271 -16.02 0.78 -6.43
N SER A 272 -15.68 0.97 -5.15
CA SER A 272 -14.67 0.17 -4.46
C SER A 272 -15.09 -1.28 -4.23
N ALA A 273 -16.40 -1.55 -4.17
CA ALA A 273 -16.97 -2.89 -4.01
C ALA A 273 -17.19 -3.65 -5.34
N ALA A 274 -16.91 -3.02 -6.49
CA ALA A 274 -17.23 -3.59 -7.82
C ALA A 274 -16.41 -4.85 -8.18
N ALA A 275 -15.33 -5.15 -7.44
CA ALA A 275 -14.49 -6.31 -7.70
C ALA A 275 -13.73 -6.74 -6.45
N TYR A 276 -13.02 -7.87 -6.57
CA TYR A 276 -12.16 -8.40 -5.51
C TYR A 276 -11.09 -7.40 -5.04
N SER A 277 -10.51 -6.65 -6.00
CA SER A 277 -9.55 -5.58 -5.72
C SER A 277 -9.76 -4.45 -6.72
N VAL A 278 -9.89 -3.22 -6.21
CA VAL A 278 -10.03 -1.99 -7.00
C VAL A 278 -8.98 -1.00 -6.54
N SER A 279 -8.21 -0.45 -7.48
CA SER A 279 -7.27 0.64 -7.28
C SER A 279 -7.64 1.81 -8.17
N LEU A 280 -7.81 2.99 -7.58
CA LEU A 280 -8.21 4.21 -8.29
C LEU A 280 -7.03 5.17 -8.31
N PHE A 281 -6.68 5.72 -9.47
CA PHE A 281 -5.50 6.57 -9.64
C PHE A 281 -5.88 7.99 -10.02
N THR A 282 -5.29 8.98 -9.34
CA THR A 282 -5.45 10.41 -9.66
C THR A 282 -4.10 11.12 -9.73
N ASP A 283 -3.95 12.00 -10.71
CA ASP A 283 -2.79 12.87 -10.87
C ASP A 283 -2.97 14.24 -10.19
N TRP A 284 -4.13 14.46 -9.58
CA TRP A 284 -4.57 15.73 -8.96
C TRP A 284 -4.52 16.96 -9.88
N GLN A 285 -4.33 16.74 -11.21
CA GLN A 285 -4.44 17.84 -12.18
C GLN A 285 -5.89 18.20 -12.49
N ARG A 286 -6.82 17.30 -12.17
CA ARG A 286 -8.27 17.45 -12.33
C ARG A 286 -9.03 16.82 -11.17
N SER A 287 -10.29 17.21 -10.98
CA SER A 287 -11.19 16.62 -9.98
C SER A 287 -11.73 15.28 -10.49
N GLY A 288 -10.95 14.20 -10.32
CA GLY A 288 -11.32 12.86 -10.76
C GLY A 288 -10.14 11.89 -10.78
N PHE A 289 -10.47 10.62 -10.92
CA PHE A 289 -9.47 9.58 -11.19
C PHE A 289 -9.15 9.54 -12.69
N VAL A 290 -7.88 9.34 -13.01
CA VAL A 290 -7.42 9.17 -14.41
C VAL A 290 -7.52 7.73 -14.86
N GLN A 291 -7.49 6.77 -13.92
CA GLN A 291 -7.58 5.33 -14.15
C GLN A 291 -8.25 4.62 -12.98
N ALA A 292 -8.95 3.50 -13.30
CA ALA A 292 -9.39 2.52 -12.33
C ALA A 292 -8.88 1.13 -12.75
N TRP A 293 -8.14 0.47 -11.88
CA TRP A 293 -7.64 -0.90 -12.08
C TRP A 293 -8.53 -1.85 -11.31
N VAL A 294 -9.29 -2.65 -12.04
CA VAL A 294 -10.32 -3.52 -11.50
C VAL A 294 -9.91 -4.97 -11.69
N LYS A 295 -9.75 -5.70 -10.59
CA LYS A 295 -9.25 -7.08 -10.55
C LYS A 295 -10.35 -7.99 -10.02
N ARG A 296 -10.84 -8.89 -10.87
CA ARG A 296 -11.95 -9.80 -10.58
C ARG A 296 -11.45 -11.22 -10.46
N ARG A 297 -11.86 -11.92 -9.44
CA ARG A 297 -11.69 -13.38 -9.36
C ARG A 297 -12.62 -14.03 -10.38
N THR A 298 -12.13 -15.02 -11.12
CA THR A 298 -12.91 -15.71 -12.17
C THR A 298 -13.94 -16.67 -11.60
N ASP A 299 -13.78 -17.08 -10.34
CA ASP A 299 -14.70 -17.93 -9.58
C ASP A 299 -15.85 -17.14 -8.90
N GLN A 300 -15.90 -15.81 -9.09
CA GLN A 300 -16.92 -14.92 -8.55
C GLN A 300 -17.77 -14.32 -9.67
N PRO A 301 -19.04 -13.92 -9.38
CA PRO A 301 -19.88 -13.26 -10.36
C PRO A 301 -19.21 -12.00 -10.94
N LEU A 302 -19.32 -11.86 -12.27
CA LEU A 302 -18.88 -10.64 -12.95
C LEU A 302 -19.87 -9.51 -12.64
N HIS A 303 -19.34 -8.39 -12.15
CA HIS A 303 -20.09 -7.15 -12.03
C HIS A 303 -19.62 -6.17 -13.11
N ASP A 304 -20.55 -5.48 -13.74
CA ASP A 304 -20.20 -4.40 -14.66
C ASP A 304 -19.48 -3.28 -13.92
N PHE A 305 -18.66 -2.53 -14.67
CA PHE A 305 -18.02 -1.30 -14.20
C PHE A 305 -18.51 -0.14 -15.09
N PRO A 306 -19.74 0.37 -14.87
CA PRO A 306 -20.40 1.30 -15.79
C PRO A 306 -19.91 2.74 -15.67
N TRP A 307 -19.06 3.05 -14.68
CA TRP A 307 -18.64 4.41 -14.37
C TRP A 307 -17.57 4.98 -15.29
N ALA A 308 -16.84 4.11 -16.01
CA ALA A 308 -15.78 4.52 -16.93
C ALA A 308 -15.66 3.54 -18.10
N ALA A 309 -15.16 4.02 -19.24
CA ALA A 309 -14.88 3.17 -20.41
C ALA A 309 -13.63 2.31 -20.17
N PRO A 310 -13.62 1.03 -20.62
CA PRO A 310 -12.42 0.21 -20.57
C PRO A 310 -11.32 0.82 -21.44
N ALA A 311 -10.08 0.73 -20.96
CA ALA A 311 -8.91 1.16 -21.70
C ALA A 311 -8.71 0.29 -22.96
N THR A 312 -8.36 0.92 -24.07
CA THR A 312 -8.08 0.26 -25.37
C THR A 312 -6.60 -0.04 -25.56
N GLU A 313 -5.74 0.55 -24.73
CA GLU A 313 -4.29 0.35 -24.73
C GLU A 313 -3.82 -0.04 -23.31
N ALA A 314 -2.69 -0.74 -23.22
CA ALA A 314 -2.11 -1.05 -21.92
C ALA A 314 -1.63 0.23 -21.22
N MET A 315 -1.94 0.35 -19.96
CA MET A 315 -1.69 1.55 -19.17
C MET A 315 -0.72 1.26 -18.03
N HIS A 316 0.15 2.23 -17.76
CA HIS A 316 0.95 2.27 -16.54
C HIS A 316 0.24 3.14 -15.50
N PRO A 317 0.34 2.87 -14.17
CA PRO A 317 -0.24 3.72 -13.14
C PRO A 317 0.16 5.19 -13.26
N VAL A 318 1.46 5.45 -13.51
CA VAL A 318 1.96 6.81 -13.80
C VAL A 318 1.73 7.14 -15.26
N PRO A 319 0.98 8.21 -15.59
CA PRO A 319 0.70 8.60 -16.97
C PRO A 319 1.98 8.83 -17.79
N GLY A 320 1.98 8.35 -19.03
CA GLY A 320 3.11 8.52 -19.96
C GLY A 320 4.29 7.55 -19.76
N MET A 321 4.26 6.70 -18.73
CA MET A 321 5.25 5.64 -18.54
C MET A 321 4.88 4.40 -19.38
N PRO A 322 5.89 3.65 -19.90
CA PRO A 322 5.67 2.42 -20.63
C PRO A 322 5.01 1.33 -19.77
N ALA A 323 4.04 0.60 -20.31
CA ALA A 323 3.24 -0.39 -19.58
C ALA A 323 3.80 -1.83 -19.64
N GLU A 324 4.93 -2.08 -20.29
CA GLU A 324 5.50 -3.44 -20.46
C GLU A 324 5.88 -4.12 -19.15
N ASN A 325 6.16 -3.34 -18.10
CA ASN A 325 6.45 -3.83 -16.75
C ASN A 325 5.20 -4.10 -15.92
N CYS A 326 4.03 -3.71 -16.41
CA CYS A 326 2.76 -3.93 -15.74
C CYS A 326 2.25 -5.36 -15.95
N THR A 327 1.46 -5.85 -14.99
CA THR A 327 0.77 -7.14 -15.09
C THR A 327 -0.28 -7.10 -16.20
N GLN A 328 -0.64 -8.28 -16.73
CA GLN A 328 -1.56 -8.43 -17.86
C GLN A 328 -2.90 -7.73 -17.61
N GLN A 329 -3.34 -6.92 -18.58
CA GLN A 329 -4.60 -6.17 -18.59
C GLN A 329 -5.60 -6.78 -19.59
N PHE A 330 -6.68 -6.07 -19.91
CA PHE A 330 -7.73 -6.42 -20.88
C PHE A 330 -8.62 -7.60 -20.46
N GLY A 331 -8.79 -7.83 -19.16
CA GLY A 331 -9.68 -8.86 -18.66
C GLY A 331 -9.22 -10.30 -18.95
N VAL A 332 -7.95 -10.49 -19.29
CA VAL A 332 -7.40 -11.83 -19.56
C VAL A 332 -7.14 -12.55 -18.23
N PRO A 333 -7.83 -13.69 -17.95
CA PRO A 333 -7.59 -14.49 -16.76
C PRO A 333 -6.14 -14.97 -16.65
N GLY A 334 -5.69 -15.17 -15.44
CA GLY A 334 -4.38 -15.76 -15.15
C GLY A 334 -4.16 -15.93 -13.66
N PRO A 335 -3.04 -16.53 -13.26
CA PRO A 335 -2.72 -16.82 -11.86
C PRO A 335 -2.79 -15.57 -10.98
N TRP A 336 -3.35 -15.72 -9.78
CA TRP A 336 -3.51 -14.62 -8.81
C TRP A 336 -2.22 -13.80 -8.61
N HIS A 337 -1.08 -14.45 -8.49
CA HIS A 337 0.21 -13.82 -8.22
C HIS A 337 0.78 -13.02 -9.41
N GLU A 338 0.29 -13.27 -10.63
CA GLU A 338 0.61 -12.52 -11.84
C GLU A 338 -0.42 -11.42 -12.16
N ARG A 339 -1.47 -11.28 -11.38
CA ARG A 339 -2.56 -10.32 -11.64
C ARG A 339 -2.82 -9.38 -10.48
N LEU A 340 -2.70 -9.85 -9.21
CA LEU A 340 -2.91 -8.99 -8.03
C LEU A 340 -1.87 -7.87 -7.92
N PRO A 341 -0.56 -8.08 -8.15
CA PRO A 341 0.40 -6.98 -8.23
C PRO A 341 0.10 -6.07 -9.44
N HIS A 342 0.59 -4.84 -9.40
CA HIS A 342 0.57 -3.96 -10.57
C HIS A 342 1.74 -4.24 -11.51
N PHE A 343 2.86 -4.71 -10.96
CA PHE A 343 4.10 -4.94 -11.69
C PHE A 343 4.50 -6.40 -11.69
N ARG A 344 5.10 -6.83 -12.79
CA ARG A 344 5.59 -8.19 -12.98
C ARG A 344 6.79 -8.48 -12.09
N ALA A 345 6.93 -9.72 -11.65
CA ALA A 345 8.03 -10.16 -10.80
C ALA A 345 9.40 -10.14 -11.49
N GLU A 346 9.41 -10.32 -12.82
CA GLU A 346 10.63 -10.39 -13.64
C GLU A 346 11.27 -9.02 -13.91
N PHE A 347 10.53 -7.94 -13.68
CA PHE A 347 11.01 -6.58 -13.91
C PHE A 347 11.28 -5.89 -12.58
N THR A 348 12.48 -5.35 -12.43
CA THR A 348 12.77 -4.44 -11.33
C THR A 348 11.96 -3.16 -11.56
N PRO A 349 11.01 -2.84 -10.67
CA PRO A 349 10.27 -1.59 -10.78
C PRO A 349 11.27 -0.44 -10.69
N SER A 350 10.91 0.69 -11.27
CA SER A 350 11.66 1.93 -11.45
C SER A 350 12.96 2.09 -10.64
N SER A 351 13.86 2.93 -11.06
CA SER A 351 15.21 3.11 -10.48
C SER A 351 15.22 3.70 -9.06
N GLY A 352 14.07 3.72 -8.33
CA GLY A 352 13.97 4.34 -7.03
C GLY A 352 13.95 5.86 -7.03
N ALA A 353 13.77 6.50 -8.18
CA ALA A 353 13.69 7.96 -8.29
C ALA A 353 12.33 8.50 -7.80
N GLU A 354 11.93 8.14 -6.58
CA GLU A 354 10.66 8.52 -5.99
C GLU A 354 10.71 8.55 -4.46
N LEU A 355 9.79 9.33 -3.87
CA LEU A 355 9.42 9.23 -2.46
C LEU A 355 7.97 8.76 -2.37
N GLN A 356 7.60 8.18 -1.25
CA GLN A 356 6.21 7.73 -1.02
C GLN A 356 5.70 8.18 0.33
N SER A 357 4.43 8.59 0.37
CA SER A 357 3.65 8.71 1.59
C SER A 357 2.30 8.01 1.42
N GLU A 358 1.68 7.56 2.52
CA GLU A 358 0.38 6.92 2.49
C GLU A 358 -0.34 7.10 3.82
N TYR A 359 -1.64 7.35 3.75
CA TYR A 359 -2.50 7.61 4.89
C TYR A 359 -3.75 6.74 4.82
N LEU A 360 -4.00 5.99 5.90
CA LEU A 360 -5.17 5.15 6.04
C LEU A 360 -6.14 5.82 7.02
N LEU A 361 -7.38 6.02 6.58
CA LEU A 361 -8.45 6.59 7.40
C LEU A 361 -9.73 5.75 7.27
N ALA A 362 -10.69 5.94 8.16
CA ALA A 362 -11.91 5.15 8.14
C ALA A 362 -12.64 5.33 6.81
N ARG A 363 -13.01 4.21 6.16
CA ARG A 363 -13.57 4.17 4.79
C ARG A 363 -14.80 5.06 4.59
N PRO A 364 -15.73 5.26 5.57
CA PRO A 364 -16.84 6.19 5.38
C PRO A 364 -16.43 7.65 5.09
N TYR A 365 -15.21 8.04 5.42
CA TYR A 365 -14.69 9.38 5.13
C TYR A 365 -14.01 9.50 3.75
N ALA A 366 -14.09 8.46 2.89
CA ALA A 366 -13.36 8.44 1.62
C ALA A 366 -13.67 9.64 0.72
N LEU A 367 -14.96 9.97 0.55
CA LEU A 367 -15.39 11.12 -0.28
C LEU A 367 -15.00 12.45 0.33
N ASP A 368 -15.17 12.62 1.64
CA ASP A 368 -14.82 13.87 2.32
C ASP A 368 -13.31 14.12 2.24
N ALA A 369 -12.50 13.06 2.40
CA ALA A 369 -11.06 13.12 2.25
C ALA A 369 -10.63 13.41 0.79
N LEU A 370 -11.29 12.80 -0.21
CA LEU A 370 -11.08 13.13 -1.63
C LEU A 370 -11.35 14.61 -1.90
N HIS A 371 -12.45 15.17 -1.39
CA HIS A 371 -12.76 16.57 -1.55
C HIS A 371 -11.77 17.50 -0.83
N ALA A 372 -11.30 17.12 0.37
CA ALA A 372 -10.31 17.88 1.10
C ALA A 372 -8.96 17.94 0.36
N LEU A 373 -8.55 16.82 -0.25
CA LEU A 373 -7.33 16.74 -1.08
C LEU A 373 -7.51 17.48 -2.41
N ASP A 374 -8.70 17.38 -3.04
CA ASP A 374 -9.00 18.10 -4.29
C ASP A 374 -8.96 19.62 -4.10
N ALA A 375 -9.35 20.11 -2.93
CA ALA A 375 -9.25 21.54 -2.59
C ALA A 375 -7.80 22.06 -2.53
N ILE A 376 -6.81 21.18 -2.35
CA ILE A 376 -5.38 21.52 -2.35
C ILE A 376 -4.62 20.90 -3.53
N ARG A 377 -5.31 20.40 -4.57
CA ARG A 377 -4.71 19.68 -5.70
C ARG A 377 -3.60 20.48 -6.41
N GLU A 378 -3.75 21.82 -6.50
CA GLU A 378 -2.75 22.69 -7.11
C GLU A 378 -1.43 22.74 -6.34
N THR A 379 -1.46 22.41 -5.04
CA THR A 379 -0.26 22.23 -4.21
C THR A 379 0.34 20.83 -4.42
N ILE A 380 -0.50 19.81 -4.58
CA ILE A 380 -0.09 18.40 -4.71
C ILE A 380 0.52 18.12 -6.09
N ALA A 381 -0.19 18.48 -7.15
CA ALA A 381 0.12 18.09 -8.53
C ALA A 381 1.56 18.40 -9.01
N PRO A 382 2.20 19.54 -8.65
CA PRO A 382 3.53 19.88 -9.16
C PRO A 382 4.66 18.93 -8.74
N VAL A 383 4.50 18.19 -7.63
CA VAL A 383 5.53 17.28 -7.09
C VAL A 383 5.05 15.82 -7.06
N LEU A 384 3.87 15.55 -7.60
CA LEU A 384 3.27 14.22 -7.62
C LEU A 384 3.58 13.50 -8.95
N GLN A 385 3.92 12.21 -8.87
CA GLN A 385 3.89 11.32 -10.03
C GLN A 385 2.50 10.69 -10.19
N ILE A 386 1.95 10.15 -9.11
CA ILE A 386 0.59 9.57 -9.06
C ILE A 386 0.11 9.41 -7.61
N CYS A 387 -1.20 9.46 -7.39
CA CYS A 387 -1.84 9.04 -6.14
C CYS A 387 -2.74 7.84 -6.44
N GLU A 388 -2.61 6.78 -5.62
CA GLU A 388 -3.44 5.58 -5.67
C GLU A 388 -4.37 5.55 -4.46
N VAL A 389 -5.67 5.35 -4.70
CA VAL A 389 -6.69 5.19 -3.65
C VAL A 389 -7.14 3.74 -3.61
N ARG A 390 -7.03 3.12 -2.44
CA ARG A 390 -7.32 1.70 -2.20
C ARG A 390 -8.19 1.53 -0.97
N THR A 391 -8.75 0.33 -0.80
CA THR A 391 -9.45 -0.05 0.42
C THR A 391 -8.75 -1.22 1.11
N VAL A 392 -8.82 -1.27 2.44
CA VAL A 392 -8.25 -2.34 3.27
C VAL A 392 -9.26 -2.68 4.36
N ALA A 393 -9.56 -3.97 4.52
CA ALA A 393 -10.41 -4.43 5.60
C ALA A 393 -9.75 -4.26 6.98
N ALA A 394 -10.58 -4.11 8.00
CA ALA A 394 -10.13 -4.02 9.40
C ALA A 394 -9.35 -5.26 9.83
N ASP A 395 -8.38 -5.05 10.71
CA ASP A 395 -7.62 -6.12 11.36
C ASP A 395 -7.48 -5.91 12.87
N SER A 396 -6.80 -6.84 13.56
CA SER A 396 -6.59 -6.84 15.02
C SER A 396 -5.14 -6.50 15.44
N GLN A 397 -4.20 -6.33 14.49
CA GLN A 397 -2.81 -6.08 14.84
C GLN A 397 -2.63 -4.69 15.45
N TRP A 398 -2.00 -4.63 16.63
CA TRP A 398 -2.01 -3.43 17.50
C TRP A 398 -1.46 -2.16 16.84
N LEU A 399 -0.45 -2.28 16.00
CA LEU A 399 0.15 -1.17 15.25
C LEU A 399 -0.25 -1.14 13.77
N SER A 400 -1.23 -1.93 13.36
CA SER A 400 -1.74 -1.84 11.98
C SER A 400 -2.46 -0.49 11.75
N PRO A 401 -2.21 0.18 10.63
CA PRO A 401 -3.00 1.35 10.24
C PRO A 401 -4.50 1.05 10.06
N ALA A 402 -4.87 -0.23 9.78
CA ALA A 402 -6.24 -0.70 9.65
C ALA A 402 -6.81 -1.29 10.96
N TYR A 403 -6.11 -1.18 12.10
CA TYR A 403 -6.60 -1.70 13.38
C TYR A 403 -7.99 -1.21 13.72
N GLY A 404 -8.93 -2.17 13.85
CA GLY A 404 -10.29 -1.96 14.34
C GLY A 404 -11.21 -1.16 13.42
N ARG A 405 -10.82 -0.86 12.18
CA ARG A 405 -11.66 -0.13 11.22
C ARG A 405 -11.35 -0.49 9.78
N ASP A 406 -12.37 -0.65 8.95
CA ASP A 406 -12.23 -0.66 7.50
C ASP A 406 -11.67 0.69 7.05
N THR A 407 -10.68 0.67 6.15
CA THR A 407 -9.97 1.87 5.75
C THR A 407 -10.03 2.14 4.26
N VAL A 408 -9.90 3.42 3.91
CA VAL A 408 -9.43 3.90 2.62
C VAL A 408 -7.99 4.38 2.79
N ALA A 409 -7.12 3.98 1.87
CA ALA A 409 -5.72 4.37 1.83
C ALA A 409 -5.46 5.32 0.65
N PHE A 410 -4.84 6.45 0.94
CA PHE A 410 -4.36 7.44 -0.04
C PHE A 410 -2.85 7.32 -0.15
N HIS A 411 -2.36 6.68 -1.19
CA HIS A 411 -0.95 6.47 -1.46
C HIS A 411 -0.45 7.45 -2.51
N PHE A 412 0.58 8.22 -2.15
CA PHE A 412 1.20 9.20 -3.01
C PHE A 412 2.60 8.72 -3.41
N THR A 413 2.86 8.70 -4.71
CA THR A 413 4.21 8.55 -5.28
C THR A 413 4.66 9.94 -5.75
N TRP A 414 5.69 10.47 -5.09
CA TRP A 414 6.23 11.79 -5.30
C TRP A 414 7.47 11.76 -6.19
N VAL A 415 7.87 12.91 -6.73
CA VAL A 415 9.21 13.07 -7.32
C VAL A 415 10.32 12.88 -6.27
N GLU A 416 11.53 12.55 -6.70
CA GLU A 416 12.71 12.39 -5.84
C GLU A 416 13.30 13.75 -5.44
N ASP A 417 12.52 14.60 -4.77
CA ASP A 417 12.96 15.89 -4.23
C ASP A 417 12.38 16.08 -2.83
N THR A 418 13.12 15.63 -1.81
CA THR A 418 12.69 15.71 -0.42
C THR A 418 12.38 17.15 0.01
N ALA A 419 13.13 18.14 -0.47
CA ALA A 419 12.94 19.54 -0.07
C ALA A 419 11.64 20.11 -0.63
N ALA A 420 11.27 19.76 -1.87
CA ALA A 420 10.02 20.16 -2.49
C ALA A 420 8.81 19.36 -1.95
N VAL A 421 8.99 18.07 -1.64
CA VAL A 421 7.92 17.15 -1.24
C VAL A 421 7.49 17.35 0.21
N LEU A 422 8.41 17.50 1.18
CA LEU A 422 8.04 17.58 2.61
C LEU A 422 7.05 18.69 2.97
N PRO A 423 7.12 19.91 2.41
CA PRO A 423 6.10 20.94 2.65
C PRO A 423 4.72 20.51 2.15
N VAL A 424 4.65 19.79 1.01
CA VAL A 424 3.39 19.28 0.44
C VAL A 424 2.81 18.15 1.28
N VAL A 425 3.66 17.23 1.77
CA VAL A 425 3.27 16.17 2.71
C VAL A 425 2.58 16.77 3.94
N ARG A 426 3.13 17.85 4.53
CA ARG A 426 2.47 18.56 5.66
C ARG A 426 1.09 19.09 5.30
N ARG A 427 0.95 19.68 4.09
CA ARG A 427 -0.35 20.20 3.62
C ARG A 427 -1.37 19.06 3.42
N VAL A 428 -0.94 17.90 2.94
CA VAL A 428 -1.77 16.68 2.83
C VAL A 428 -2.19 16.22 4.23
N GLU A 429 -1.27 16.14 5.20
CA GLU A 429 -1.57 15.76 6.58
C GLU A 429 -2.53 16.73 7.26
N GLU A 430 -2.37 18.04 7.03
CA GLU A 430 -3.30 19.05 7.53
C GLU A 430 -4.70 18.89 6.95
N ALA A 431 -4.82 18.63 5.63
CA ALA A 431 -6.10 18.41 4.96
C ALA A 431 -6.80 17.14 5.44
N LEU A 432 -6.03 16.08 5.73
CA LEU A 432 -6.55 14.81 6.21
C LEU A 432 -6.78 14.75 7.72
N ALA A 433 -6.22 15.68 8.50
CA ALA A 433 -6.29 15.68 9.98
C ALA A 433 -7.71 15.48 10.56
N PRO A 434 -8.79 16.05 9.97
CA PRO A 434 -10.15 15.86 10.48
C PRO A 434 -10.64 14.41 10.44
N PHE A 435 -10.00 13.54 9.67
CA PHE A 435 -10.42 12.16 9.42
C PHE A 435 -9.56 11.13 10.19
N ASP A 436 -8.74 11.56 11.14
CA ASP A 436 -7.88 10.71 11.97
C ASP A 436 -7.01 9.74 11.14
N PRO A 437 -6.17 10.25 10.19
CA PRO A 437 -5.35 9.42 9.32
C PRO A 437 -4.22 8.74 10.09
N ARG A 438 -3.97 7.46 9.80
CA ARG A 438 -2.79 6.72 10.26
C ARG A 438 -1.80 6.60 9.10
N PRO A 439 -0.59 7.14 9.19
CA PRO A 439 0.40 7.00 8.13
C PRO A 439 0.89 5.55 8.04
N HIS A 440 1.29 5.11 6.85
CA HIS A 440 1.98 3.85 6.65
C HIS A 440 3.40 3.94 7.22
N TRP A 441 3.76 3.01 8.10
CA TRP A 441 4.97 3.05 8.90
C TRP A 441 6.30 3.12 8.12
N GLY A 442 6.35 2.53 6.94
CA GLY A 442 7.54 2.52 6.09
C GLY A 442 7.63 3.69 5.10
N LYS A 443 6.74 4.68 5.17
CA LYS A 443 6.68 5.79 4.20
C LYS A 443 6.99 7.14 4.84
N VAL A 444 7.10 8.19 4.02
CA VAL A 444 7.35 9.55 4.50
C VAL A 444 6.09 10.10 5.15
N PHE A 445 6.24 10.62 6.34
CA PHE A 445 5.22 11.41 7.04
C PHE A 445 5.88 12.42 7.96
N THR A 446 5.15 13.48 8.33
CA THR A 446 5.61 14.53 9.23
C THR A 446 4.77 14.63 10.50
N THR A 447 3.76 13.78 10.65
CA THR A 447 2.89 13.70 11.83
C THR A 447 3.73 13.50 13.09
N PRO A 448 3.62 14.39 14.10
CA PRO A 448 4.42 14.30 15.32
C PRO A 448 4.16 13.00 16.09
N PRO A 449 5.17 12.42 16.77
CA PRO A 449 5.04 11.19 17.54
C PRO A 449 3.88 11.20 18.55
N ALA A 450 3.64 12.31 19.25
CA ALA A 450 2.52 12.44 20.18
C ALA A 450 1.16 12.25 19.48
N ALA A 451 0.95 12.87 18.32
CA ALA A 451 -0.27 12.71 17.54
C ALA A 451 -0.42 11.30 16.97
N LEU A 452 0.68 10.62 16.63
CA LEU A 452 0.64 9.21 16.23
C LEU A 452 0.15 8.32 17.38
N ARG A 453 0.68 8.53 18.59
CA ARG A 453 0.29 7.74 19.76
C ARG A 453 -1.21 7.82 20.04
N GLU A 454 -1.81 8.99 19.90
CA GLU A 454 -3.26 9.18 20.08
C GLU A 454 -4.11 8.37 19.08
N ARG A 455 -3.58 8.10 17.87
CA ARG A 455 -4.27 7.39 16.80
C ARG A 455 -4.21 5.86 16.90
N TYR A 456 -3.32 5.32 17.74
CA TYR A 456 -3.13 3.88 17.90
C TYR A 456 -3.58 3.41 19.31
N PRO A 457 -4.81 2.91 19.47
CA PRO A 457 -5.39 2.60 20.79
C PRO A 457 -4.62 1.55 21.59
N ARG A 458 -3.79 0.75 20.91
CA ARG A 458 -3.01 -0.34 21.53
C ARG A 458 -1.53 -0.02 21.69
N ILE A 459 -1.12 1.24 21.45
CA ILE A 459 0.31 1.60 21.47
C ILE A 459 0.94 1.41 22.83
N ASP A 460 0.22 1.67 23.91
CA ASP A 460 0.73 1.47 25.28
C ASP A 460 0.88 -0.02 25.62
N ALA A 461 -0.05 -0.86 25.15
CA ALA A 461 0.06 -2.31 25.28
C ALA A 461 1.26 -2.84 24.46
N PHE A 462 1.49 -2.29 23.26
CA PHE A 462 2.66 -2.62 22.45
C PHE A 462 3.96 -2.16 23.13
N THR A 463 3.99 -0.96 23.69
CA THR A 463 5.15 -0.43 24.43
C THR A 463 5.51 -1.33 25.62
N ALA A 464 4.49 -1.83 26.34
CA ALA A 464 4.70 -2.79 27.43
C ALA A 464 5.29 -4.11 26.93
N LEU A 465 4.74 -4.67 25.82
CA LEU A 465 5.25 -5.87 25.19
C LEU A 465 6.69 -5.70 24.69
N ALA A 466 7.02 -4.55 24.09
CA ALA A 466 8.38 -4.23 23.68
C ALA A 466 9.34 -4.13 24.86
N GLY A 467 8.87 -3.63 26.01
CA GLY A 467 9.65 -3.62 27.25
C GLY A 467 9.89 -5.02 27.83
N GLU A 468 8.91 -5.93 27.69
CA GLU A 468 9.01 -7.33 28.12
C GLU A 468 10.02 -8.11 27.26
N LEU A 469 9.90 -8.06 25.92
CA LEU A 469 10.69 -8.86 24.98
C LEU A 469 12.07 -8.27 24.67
N ASP A 470 12.22 -6.96 24.82
CA ASP A 470 13.46 -6.23 24.60
C ASP A 470 13.72 -5.24 25.74
N PRO A 471 14.03 -5.70 26.96
CA PRO A 471 14.23 -4.83 28.11
C PRO A 471 15.43 -3.88 27.94
N THR A 472 16.41 -4.24 27.16
CA THR A 472 17.63 -3.46 26.90
C THR A 472 17.44 -2.39 25.80
N GLY A 473 16.38 -2.49 24.98
CA GLY A 473 16.13 -1.62 23.84
C GLY A 473 17.01 -1.88 22.64
N THR A 474 17.47 -3.13 22.50
CA THR A 474 18.33 -3.59 21.41
C THR A 474 17.71 -3.33 20.03
N PHE A 475 16.39 -3.50 19.91
CA PHE A 475 15.66 -3.32 18.63
C PHE A 475 14.99 -1.95 18.49
N ARG A 476 15.17 -1.05 19.43
CA ARG A 476 14.54 0.28 19.44
C ARG A 476 15.54 1.35 19.00
N ASN A 477 15.55 1.70 17.72
CA ASN A 477 16.27 2.86 17.19
C ASN A 477 15.57 4.19 17.54
N THR A 478 16.11 5.33 17.12
CA THR A 478 15.53 6.66 17.37
C THR A 478 14.08 6.74 16.90
N PHE A 479 13.80 6.34 15.65
CA PHE A 479 12.44 6.34 15.08
C PHE A 479 11.45 5.55 15.96
N VAL A 480 11.78 4.32 16.34
CA VAL A 480 10.90 3.48 17.17
C VAL A 480 10.72 4.07 18.56
N ARG A 481 11.78 4.61 19.17
CA ARG A 481 11.70 5.25 20.50
C ARG A 481 10.76 6.46 20.48
N GLU A 482 10.88 7.31 19.49
CA GLU A 482 10.00 8.49 19.33
C GLU A 482 8.55 8.06 19.16
N VAL A 483 8.26 7.09 18.28
CA VAL A 483 6.90 6.56 18.06
C VAL A 483 6.33 5.97 19.34
N LEU A 484 7.10 5.17 20.09
CA LEU A 484 6.64 4.53 21.33
C LEU A 484 6.66 5.50 22.53
N GLY A 485 7.37 6.62 22.46
CA GLY A 485 7.52 7.59 23.56
C GLY A 485 8.42 7.07 24.69
N VAL A 486 9.51 6.33 24.37
CA VAL A 486 10.44 5.70 25.30
C VAL A 486 11.89 5.96 24.92
#